data_bd98f7c34744f7842768439a945a77aa
#
_entry.id   bd98f7c34744f7842768439a945a77aa
#
_cell.length_a   1.000
_cell.length_b   1.000
_cell.length_c   1.000
_cell.angle_alpha   90.00
_cell.angle_beta   90.00
_cell.angle_gamma   90.00
#
_symmetry.space_group_name_H-M   'P 1'
#
loop_
_entity.id
_entity.type
_entity.pdbx_description
1 polymer ?
#
loop_
_entity_poly.entity_id
_entity_poly.type
_entity_poly.pdbx_seq_one_letter_code
_entity_poly.pdbx_strand_id
1 'polypeptide(L)'
;MEQKTKEDLLDKAFQIRSATIREIASFGSGHIGGAMSICDLLALLYFNKMNVDPKNPKKDDRDRLVVSKGHAGPAVYATLALKGFFPMEMLSTLNQGGTNLPSHCDMLKTPGIDFTAGSLGQGFSAAMGIALGNRVKGVDATVYTIIGDGESQEGQIWEAAEFAGAQKLDKVIAFEDLNGQQLDGYTKDIIPEEAESVRKRWESFGWDTTVVDGHDVEALDNAIENAKKTEGKPHMIVMITQKSRGYVFGEGVKANHSMPVKPEQAEEAIRVLEGRRGN
;
A
#
# COMPACT_ATOMS: atom_id res chain seq x y z
N MET A 1 -17.55 -10.95 -4.87
CA MET A 1 -16.53 -11.18 -5.95
C MET A 1 -16.76 -12.56 -6.57
N GLU A 2 -16.52 -12.75 -7.90
CA GLU A 2 -16.55 -14.07 -8.53
C GLU A 2 -15.32 -14.91 -8.10
N GLN A 3 -15.51 -16.22 -7.92
CA GLN A 3 -14.46 -17.13 -7.44
C GLN A 3 -13.18 -17.08 -8.30
N LYS A 4 -13.33 -17.07 -9.62
CA LYS A 4 -12.20 -16.98 -10.55
C LYS A 4 -11.42 -15.69 -10.39
N THR A 5 -12.11 -14.56 -10.21
CA THR A 5 -11.47 -13.26 -9.96
C THR A 5 -10.68 -13.29 -8.66
N LYS A 6 -11.23 -13.92 -7.61
CA LYS A 6 -10.53 -14.09 -6.32
C LYS A 6 -9.23 -14.90 -6.50
N GLU A 7 -9.30 -16.02 -7.21
CA GLU A 7 -8.13 -16.86 -7.49
C GLU A 7 -7.05 -16.11 -8.29
N ASP A 8 -7.46 -15.37 -9.33
CA ASP A 8 -6.56 -14.56 -10.14
C ASP A 8 -5.87 -13.46 -9.30
N LEU A 9 -6.59 -12.82 -8.37
CA LEU A 9 -6.04 -11.80 -7.47
C LEU A 9 -5.08 -12.38 -6.43
N LEU A 10 -5.38 -13.54 -5.87
CA LEU A 10 -4.48 -14.26 -4.96
C LEU A 10 -3.20 -14.67 -5.69
N ASP A 11 -3.30 -15.08 -6.96
CA ASP A 11 -2.12 -15.35 -7.79
C ASP A 11 -1.30 -14.07 -8.03
N LYS A 12 -1.94 -12.94 -8.30
CA LYS A 12 -1.26 -11.64 -8.42
C LYS A 12 -0.56 -11.23 -7.11
N ALA A 13 -1.21 -11.40 -5.98
CA ALA A 13 -0.61 -11.12 -4.67
C ALA A 13 0.63 -12.00 -4.41
N PHE A 14 0.59 -13.27 -4.79
CA PHE A 14 1.74 -14.16 -4.74
C PHE A 14 2.88 -13.69 -5.66
N GLN A 15 2.56 -13.32 -6.92
CA GLN A 15 3.55 -12.81 -7.88
C GLN A 15 4.21 -11.53 -7.35
N ILE A 16 3.43 -10.59 -6.79
CA ILE A 16 3.94 -9.36 -6.18
C ILE A 16 4.90 -9.68 -5.04
N ARG A 17 4.49 -10.55 -4.09
CA ARG A 17 5.36 -10.96 -2.97
C ARG A 17 6.65 -11.59 -3.44
N SER A 18 6.57 -12.52 -4.38
CA SER A 18 7.75 -13.21 -4.92
C SER A 18 8.71 -12.24 -5.62
N ALA A 19 8.19 -11.31 -6.41
CA ALA A 19 8.98 -10.28 -7.07
C ALA A 19 9.62 -9.33 -6.06
N THR A 20 8.86 -8.89 -5.04
CA THR A 20 9.36 -8.03 -3.94
C THR A 20 10.51 -8.68 -3.18
N ILE A 21 10.41 -9.97 -2.85
CA ILE A 21 11.48 -10.70 -2.16
C ILE A 21 12.74 -10.77 -3.03
N ARG A 22 12.61 -11.11 -4.32
CA ARG A 22 13.75 -11.18 -5.25
C ARG A 22 14.39 -9.82 -5.51
N GLU A 23 13.57 -8.79 -5.67
CA GLU A 23 14.01 -7.40 -5.84
C GLU A 23 14.87 -6.94 -4.65
N ILE A 24 14.40 -7.14 -3.42
CA ILE A 24 15.16 -6.79 -2.22
C ILE A 24 16.43 -7.65 -2.11
N ALA A 25 16.36 -8.94 -2.43
CA ALA A 25 17.52 -9.84 -2.41
C ALA A 25 18.60 -9.44 -3.45
N SER A 26 18.22 -8.82 -4.57
CA SER A 26 19.18 -8.35 -5.59
C SER A 26 20.13 -7.27 -5.06
N PHE A 27 19.68 -6.46 -4.10
CA PHE A 27 20.50 -5.48 -3.38
C PHE A 27 21.09 -6.04 -2.08
N GLY A 28 20.48 -7.11 -1.53
CA GLY A 28 20.91 -7.77 -0.30
C GLY A 28 20.23 -7.28 0.97
N SER A 29 19.47 -6.21 0.93
CA SER A 29 18.68 -5.68 2.07
C SER A 29 17.60 -4.70 1.60
N GLY A 30 16.56 -4.49 2.42
CA GLY A 30 15.52 -3.50 2.11
C GLY A 30 14.32 -3.54 3.05
N HIS A 31 13.37 -2.64 2.79
CA HIS A 31 12.17 -2.46 3.58
C HIS A 31 11.12 -3.55 3.28
N ILE A 32 11.41 -4.78 3.69
CA ILE A 32 10.55 -5.93 3.39
C ILE A 32 9.27 -5.94 4.23
N GLY A 33 9.34 -5.46 5.48
CA GLY A 33 8.22 -5.57 6.42
C GLY A 33 6.94 -4.96 5.92
N GLY A 34 6.92 -3.64 5.75
CA GLY A 34 5.75 -2.88 5.32
C GLY A 34 5.44 -2.99 3.82
N ALA A 35 6.35 -3.54 3.01
CA ALA A 35 6.11 -3.88 1.62
C ALA A 35 5.24 -5.13 1.51
N MET A 36 5.57 -6.18 2.27
CA MET A 36 4.88 -7.48 2.19
C MET A 36 3.46 -7.45 2.76
N SER A 37 3.15 -6.57 3.73
CA SER A 37 1.83 -6.48 4.36
C SER A 37 0.72 -6.01 3.41
N ILE A 38 1.07 -5.24 2.36
CA ILE A 38 0.09 -4.61 1.46
C ILE A 38 -0.05 -5.27 0.09
N CYS A 39 0.58 -6.43 -0.14
CA CYS A 39 0.58 -7.07 -1.46
C CYS A 39 -0.82 -7.50 -1.94
N ASP A 40 -1.70 -7.93 -1.02
CA ASP A 40 -3.08 -8.29 -1.36
C ASP A 40 -3.87 -7.06 -1.82
N LEU A 41 -3.73 -5.94 -1.10
CA LEU A 41 -4.34 -4.68 -1.49
C LEU A 41 -3.81 -4.19 -2.85
N LEU A 42 -2.49 -4.23 -3.07
CA LEU A 42 -1.90 -3.79 -4.34
C LEU A 42 -2.37 -4.65 -5.52
N ALA A 43 -2.51 -5.97 -5.32
CA ALA A 43 -3.09 -6.87 -6.31
C ALA A 43 -4.52 -6.45 -6.66
N LEU A 44 -5.37 -6.23 -5.64
CA LEU A 44 -6.75 -5.81 -5.84
C LEU A 44 -6.84 -4.46 -6.55
N LEU A 45 -6.07 -3.45 -6.10
CA LEU A 45 -6.11 -2.11 -6.67
C LEU A 45 -5.70 -2.12 -8.14
N TYR A 46 -4.50 -2.61 -8.47
CA TYR A 46 -3.96 -2.50 -9.82
C TYR A 46 -4.57 -3.47 -10.82
N PHE A 47 -5.05 -4.63 -10.39
CA PHE A 47 -5.57 -5.65 -11.32
C PHE A 47 -7.09 -5.74 -11.38
N ASN A 48 -7.82 -5.01 -10.50
CA ASN A 48 -9.28 -5.04 -10.49
C ASN A 48 -9.95 -3.67 -10.31
N LYS A 49 -9.44 -2.78 -9.43
CA LYS A 49 -10.19 -1.59 -9.00
C LYS A 49 -9.80 -0.30 -9.71
N MET A 50 -8.52 -0.06 -9.96
CA MET A 50 -8.02 1.21 -10.45
C MET A 50 -8.16 1.33 -11.96
N ASN A 51 -8.65 2.50 -12.40
CA ASN A 51 -8.58 2.93 -13.80
C ASN A 51 -7.17 3.45 -14.10
N VAL A 52 -6.26 2.56 -14.47
CA VAL A 52 -4.86 2.87 -14.84
C VAL A 52 -4.48 2.12 -16.12
N ASP A 53 -3.74 2.79 -16.99
CA ASP A 53 -3.23 2.23 -18.24
C ASP A 53 -1.70 2.40 -18.30
N PRO A 54 -0.92 1.29 -18.26
CA PRO A 54 0.53 1.36 -18.39
C PRO A 54 1.02 2.00 -19.69
N LYS A 55 0.20 1.92 -20.77
CA LYS A 55 0.53 2.54 -22.08
C LYS A 55 0.25 4.03 -22.10
N ASN A 56 -0.59 4.53 -21.17
CA ASN A 56 -0.88 5.95 -20.99
C ASN A 56 -0.81 6.33 -19.50
N PRO A 57 0.37 6.27 -18.86
CA PRO A 57 0.53 6.45 -17.43
C PRO A 57 0.26 7.89 -16.95
N LYS A 58 0.10 8.84 -17.88
CA LYS A 58 -0.22 10.25 -17.57
C LYS A 58 -1.64 10.66 -17.93
N LYS A 59 -2.53 9.69 -18.24
CA LYS A 59 -3.94 9.97 -18.52
C LYS A 59 -4.56 10.81 -17.39
N ASP A 60 -5.25 11.90 -17.72
CA ASP A 60 -5.72 12.89 -16.74
C ASP A 60 -6.82 12.31 -15.84
N ASP A 61 -7.74 11.50 -16.38
CA ASP A 61 -8.89 10.91 -15.70
C ASP A 61 -8.60 9.55 -15.04
N ARG A 62 -7.32 9.17 -14.90
CA ARG A 62 -6.94 7.95 -14.20
C ARG A 62 -7.03 8.10 -12.69
N ASP A 63 -7.28 6.99 -12.01
CA ASP A 63 -7.11 6.92 -10.58
C ASP A 63 -5.64 7.15 -10.17
N ARG A 64 -5.43 7.58 -8.93
CA ARG A 64 -4.11 7.83 -8.34
C ARG A 64 -3.91 6.96 -7.12
N LEU A 65 -2.69 6.44 -6.94
CA LEU A 65 -2.29 5.79 -5.70
C LEU A 65 -1.09 6.53 -5.09
N VAL A 66 -1.29 7.08 -3.90
CA VAL A 66 -0.21 7.65 -3.09
C VAL A 66 0.12 6.71 -1.95
N VAL A 67 1.27 6.05 -2.02
CA VAL A 67 1.76 5.22 -0.91
C VAL A 67 2.56 6.12 0.03
N SER A 68 1.89 6.66 1.06
CA SER A 68 2.47 7.64 1.98
C SER A 68 3.60 7.03 2.82
N LYS A 69 3.48 5.77 3.24
CA LYS A 69 4.60 4.96 3.75
C LYS A 69 5.54 4.56 2.61
N GLY A 70 6.27 5.53 2.07
CA GLY A 70 7.10 5.40 0.86
C GLY A 70 8.13 4.27 0.89
N HIS A 71 8.49 3.80 2.09
CA HIS A 71 9.37 2.64 2.29
C HIS A 71 8.74 1.31 1.82
N ALA A 72 7.42 1.24 1.58
CA ALA A 72 6.80 0.10 0.92
C ALA A 72 7.04 0.07 -0.60
N GLY A 73 7.90 0.94 -1.13
CA GLY A 73 8.29 1.04 -2.53
C GLY A 73 8.55 -0.28 -3.24
N PRO A 74 9.30 -1.24 -2.67
CA PRO A 74 9.55 -2.51 -3.33
C PRO A 74 8.28 -3.25 -3.78
N ALA A 75 7.24 -3.34 -2.95
CA ALA A 75 5.99 -3.97 -3.36
C ALA A 75 5.25 -3.18 -4.44
N VAL A 76 5.35 -1.85 -4.41
CA VAL A 76 4.78 -0.98 -5.44
C VAL A 76 5.51 -1.17 -6.76
N TYR A 77 6.84 -1.25 -6.75
CA TYR A 77 7.64 -1.48 -7.97
C TYR A 77 7.35 -2.85 -8.58
N ALA A 78 7.32 -3.90 -7.77
CA ALA A 78 6.92 -5.24 -8.21
C ALA A 78 5.53 -5.22 -8.86
N THR A 79 4.57 -4.51 -8.27
CA THR A 79 3.21 -4.36 -8.81
C THR A 79 3.19 -3.60 -10.14
N LEU A 80 3.90 -2.48 -10.22
CA LEU A 80 3.98 -1.67 -11.44
C LEU A 80 4.65 -2.43 -12.59
N ALA A 81 5.73 -3.16 -12.31
CA ALA A 81 6.40 -4.01 -13.30
C ALA A 81 5.45 -5.12 -13.81
N LEU A 82 4.77 -5.85 -12.91
CA LEU A 82 3.79 -6.88 -13.26
C LEU A 82 2.59 -6.31 -14.02
N LYS A 83 2.20 -5.07 -13.77
CA LYS A 83 1.15 -4.37 -14.52
C LYS A 83 1.63 -3.90 -15.90
N GLY A 84 2.96 -3.80 -16.12
CA GLY A 84 3.58 -3.43 -17.40
C GLY A 84 3.97 -1.96 -17.54
N PHE A 85 4.12 -1.21 -16.43
CA PHE A 85 4.63 0.17 -16.48
C PHE A 85 6.11 0.24 -16.87
N PHE A 86 6.88 -0.80 -16.56
CA PHE A 86 8.28 -0.97 -16.93
C PHE A 86 8.65 -2.47 -16.92
N PRO A 87 9.78 -2.85 -17.56
CA PRO A 87 10.19 -4.26 -17.63
C PRO A 87 10.52 -4.86 -16.27
N MET A 88 10.19 -6.14 -16.05
CA MET A 88 10.46 -6.88 -14.81
C MET A 88 11.95 -6.92 -14.43
N GLU A 89 12.84 -6.91 -15.43
CA GLU A 89 14.30 -6.94 -15.24
C GLU A 89 14.80 -5.71 -14.49
N MET A 90 14.09 -4.57 -14.58
CA MET A 90 14.44 -3.35 -13.85
C MET A 90 14.41 -3.56 -12.33
N LEU A 91 13.58 -4.48 -11.81
CA LEU A 91 13.49 -4.79 -10.37
C LEU A 91 14.84 -5.16 -9.77
N SER A 92 15.72 -5.81 -10.55
CA SER A 92 17.07 -6.17 -10.09
C SER A 92 17.99 -4.98 -9.84
N THR A 93 17.57 -3.76 -10.19
CA THR A 93 18.35 -2.53 -9.99
C THR A 93 17.98 -1.75 -8.73
N LEU A 94 17.11 -2.28 -7.88
CA LEU A 94 16.70 -1.63 -6.63
C LEU A 94 17.90 -1.08 -5.87
N ASN A 95 17.85 0.18 -5.44
CA ASN A 95 18.87 0.88 -4.65
C ASN A 95 20.28 0.96 -5.28
N GLN A 96 20.47 0.55 -6.52
CA GLN A 96 21.76 0.71 -7.19
C GLN A 96 21.99 2.16 -7.62
N GLY A 97 23.25 2.56 -7.73
CA GLY A 97 23.60 3.90 -8.20
C GLY A 97 23.04 4.17 -9.61
N GLY A 98 22.28 5.25 -9.76
CA GLY A 98 21.65 5.62 -11.03
C GLY A 98 20.33 4.90 -11.36
N THR A 99 19.83 4.04 -10.48
CA THR A 99 18.56 3.34 -10.67
C THR A 99 17.35 4.29 -10.71
N ASN A 100 16.29 3.85 -11.40
CA ASN A 100 14.96 4.45 -11.30
C ASN A 100 14.10 3.85 -10.18
N LEU A 101 14.64 2.92 -9.37
CA LEU A 101 13.96 2.26 -8.26
C LEU A 101 14.68 2.53 -6.94
N PRO A 102 14.54 3.75 -6.37
CA PRO A 102 15.13 4.07 -5.06
C PRO A 102 14.39 3.36 -3.93
N SER A 103 14.95 3.38 -2.71
CA SER A 103 14.34 2.77 -1.51
C SER A 103 12.91 3.21 -1.21
N HIS A 104 12.58 4.45 -1.54
CA HIS A 104 11.28 5.07 -1.33
C HIS A 104 10.70 5.52 -2.66
N CYS A 105 9.38 5.50 -2.79
CA CYS A 105 8.69 5.89 -4.02
C CYS A 105 9.10 7.29 -4.50
N ASP A 106 9.50 7.41 -5.76
CA ASP A 106 9.90 8.67 -6.40
C ASP A 106 9.20 8.85 -7.75
N MET A 107 8.29 9.83 -7.82
CA MET A 107 7.49 10.11 -9.01
C MET A 107 8.29 10.66 -10.20
N LEU A 108 9.49 11.22 -9.94
CA LEU A 108 10.34 11.77 -10.98
C LEU A 108 11.22 10.70 -11.62
N LYS A 109 11.41 9.57 -10.96
CA LYS A 109 12.26 8.46 -11.43
C LYS A 109 11.48 7.26 -11.92
N THR A 110 10.46 6.84 -11.15
CA THR A 110 9.79 5.56 -11.39
C THR A 110 8.48 5.76 -12.15
N PRO A 111 8.34 5.20 -13.37
CA PRO A 111 7.07 5.23 -14.10
C PRO A 111 5.93 4.61 -13.31
N GLY A 112 4.79 5.32 -13.22
CA GLY A 112 3.60 4.84 -12.50
C GLY A 112 3.52 5.26 -11.04
N ILE A 113 4.56 5.85 -10.45
CA ILE A 113 4.49 6.47 -9.13
C ILE A 113 3.82 7.83 -9.22
N ASP A 114 2.81 8.07 -8.38
CA ASP A 114 2.00 9.27 -8.40
C ASP A 114 2.52 10.41 -7.52
N PHE A 115 3.28 10.07 -6.48
CA PHE A 115 3.86 11.04 -5.56
C PHE A 115 5.14 10.52 -4.93
N THR A 116 6.14 11.39 -4.78
CA THR A 116 7.38 11.08 -4.06
C THR A 116 7.11 11.09 -2.56
N ALA A 117 7.30 9.94 -1.90
CA ALA A 117 7.06 9.77 -0.48
C ALA A 117 8.31 9.22 0.21
N GLY A 118 8.53 9.62 1.47
CA GLY A 118 9.68 9.19 2.29
C GLY A 118 9.60 9.78 3.69
N SER A 119 9.33 11.09 3.80
CA SER A 119 8.94 11.71 5.05
C SER A 119 7.48 11.33 5.34
N LEU A 120 7.26 10.63 6.46
CA LEU A 120 5.94 10.12 6.83
C LEU A 120 4.91 11.25 6.98
N GLY A 121 3.66 10.97 6.62
CA GLY A 121 2.56 11.92 6.64
C GLY A 121 2.47 12.84 5.41
N GLN A 122 3.57 13.11 4.69
CA GLN A 122 3.59 14.02 3.55
C GLN A 122 2.74 13.49 2.38
N GLY A 123 2.86 12.19 2.08
CA GLY A 123 2.10 11.57 1.01
C GLY A 123 0.60 11.62 1.25
N PHE A 124 0.16 11.41 2.48
CA PHE A 124 -1.25 11.49 2.85
C PHE A 124 -1.84 12.89 2.59
N SER A 125 -1.14 13.94 3.03
CA SER A 125 -1.56 15.33 2.76
C SER A 125 -1.60 15.64 1.27
N ALA A 126 -0.61 15.15 0.51
CA ALA A 126 -0.59 15.32 -0.94
C ALA A 126 -1.76 14.62 -1.63
N ALA A 127 -2.16 13.42 -1.16
CA ALA A 127 -3.34 12.72 -1.66
C ALA A 127 -4.62 13.56 -1.50
N MET A 128 -4.79 14.23 -0.36
CA MET A 128 -5.92 15.15 -0.15
C MET A 128 -5.87 16.34 -1.12
N GLY A 129 -4.67 16.88 -1.37
CA GLY A 129 -4.47 17.95 -2.37
C GLY A 129 -4.79 17.50 -3.79
N ILE A 130 -4.41 16.26 -4.18
CA ILE A 130 -4.73 15.67 -5.49
C ILE A 130 -6.26 15.52 -5.64
N ALA A 131 -6.95 14.99 -4.61
CA ALA A 131 -8.41 14.83 -4.65
C ALA A 131 -9.14 16.15 -4.78
N LEU A 132 -8.72 17.18 -4.04
CA LEU A 132 -9.26 18.53 -4.19
C LEU A 132 -8.98 19.09 -5.58
N GLY A 133 -7.78 18.90 -6.11
CA GLY A 133 -7.40 19.31 -7.46
C GLY A 133 -8.25 18.64 -8.54
N ASN A 134 -8.55 17.34 -8.40
CA ASN A 134 -9.46 16.61 -9.28
C ASN A 134 -10.87 17.24 -9.25
N ARG A 135 -11.40 17.52 -8.06
CA ARG A 135 -12.71 18.16 -7.87
C ARG A 135 -12.76 19.52 -8.56
N VAL A 136 -11.75 20.36 -8.38
CA VAL A 136 -11.67 21.72 -9.01
C VAL A 136 -11.62 21.62 -10.53
N LYS A 137 -10.96 20.59 -11.07
CA LYS A 137 -10.87 20.34 -12.51
C LYS A 137 -12.08 19.60 -13.09
N GLY A 138 -13.02 19.12 -12.27
CA GLY A 138 -14.13 18.29 -12.70
C GLY A 138 -13.72 16.90 -13.18
N VAL A 139 -12.59 16.37 -12.68
CA VAL A 139 -12.10 15.03 -13.00
C VAL A 139 -12.72 14.03 -12.03
N ASP A 140 -13.46 13.06 -12.57
CA ASP A 140 -14.07 11.95 -11.80
C ASP A 140 -13.09 10.80 -11.67
N ALA A 141 -12.11 10.94 -10.79
CA ALA A 141 -11.11 9.92 -10.50
C ALA A 141 -10.96 9.72 -8.99
N THR A 142 -10.78 8.47 -8.58
CA THR A 142 -10.54 8.11 -7.17
C THR A 142 -9.07 8.31 -6.82
N VAL A 143 -8.83 8.87 -5.64
CA VAL A 143 -7.49 8.94 -5.05
C VAL A 143 -7.39 7.92 -3.92
N TYR A 144 -6.59 6.90 -4.15
CA TYR A 144 -6.23 5.91 -3.15
C TYR A 144 -4.97 6.34 -2.42
N THR A 145 -4.89 6.10 -1.11
CA THR A 145 -3.66 6.36 -0.34
C THR A 145 -3.46 5.30 0.73
N ILE A 146 -2.21 4.94 0.99
CA ILE A 146 -1.85 3.92 1.98
C ILE A 146 -0.92 4.55 3.01
N ILE A 147 -1.30 4.47 4.28
CA ILE A 147 -0.48 4.85 5.43
C ILE A 147 -0.13 3.62 6.28
N GLY A 148 0.85 3.75 7.16
CA GLY A 148 1.17 2.74 8.17
C GLY A 148 0.67 3.15 9.56
N ASP A 149 0.53 2.18 10.47
CA ASP A 149 0.15 2.39 11.87
C ASP A 149 1.13 3.32 12.62
N GLY A 150 2.45 3.12 12.44
CA GLY A 150 3.44 4.05 12.99
C GLY A 150 3.42 5.42 12.31
N GLU A 151 3.05 5.50 11.03
CA GLU A 151 2.89 6.76 10.31
C GLU A 151 1.67 7.55 10.81
N SER A 152 0.60 6.88 11.23
CA SER A 152 -0.59 7.54 11.78
C SER A 152 -0.30 8.32 13.08
N GLN A 153 0.88 8.16 13.68
CA GLN A 153 1.33 8.93 14.83
C GLN A 153 1.90 10.32 14.46
N GLU A 154 2.12 10.59 13.17
CA GLU A 154 2.52 11.92 12.70
C GLU A 154 1.34 12.91 12.79
N GLY A 155 1.56 14.09 13.41
CA GLY A 155 0.53 15.11 13.56
C GLY A 155 -0.09 15.54 12.22
N GLN A 156 0.71 15.59 11.17
CA GLN A 156 0.28 15.95 9.82
C GLN A 156 -0.80 15.03 9.24
N ILE A 157 -0.84 13.75 9.65
CA ILE A 157 -1.93 12.83 9.25
C ILE A 157 -3.27 13.38 9.73
N TRP A 158 -3.33 13.85 10.98
CA TRP A 158 -4.59 14.33 11.59
C TRP A 158 -4.99 15.71 11.07
N GLU A 159 -4.03 16.59 10.78
CA GLU A 159 -4.30 17.86 10.09
C GLU A 159 -4.94 17.61 8.71
N ALA A 160 -4.40 16.67 7.94
CA ALA A 160 -4.95 16.29 6.64
C ALA A 160 -6.29 15.54 6.76
N ALA A 161 -6.49 14.73 7.82
CA ALA A 161 -7.73 14.03 8.09
C ALA A 161 -8.87 15.00 8.39
N GLU A 162 -8.64 16.01 9.25
CA GLU A 162 -9.59 17.09 9.56
C GLU A 162 -9.97 17.87 8.29
N PHE A 163 -8.96 18.23 7.49
CA PHE A 163 -9.19 18.93 6.23
C PHE A 163 -10.07 18.11 5.27
N ALA A 164 -9.74 16.82 5.08
CA ALA A 164 -10.47 15.95 4.16
C ALA A 164 -11.93 15.75 4.59
N GLY A 165 -12.18 15.55 5.89
CA GLY A 165 -13.52 15.44 6.46
C GLY A 165 -14.32 16.73 6.28
N ALA A 166 -13.73 17.89 6.63
CA ALA A 166 -14.34 19.20 6.48
C ALA A 166 -14.68 19.53 5.01
N GLN A 167 -13.78 19.14 4.08
CA GLN A 167 -13.99 19.33 2.64
C GLN A 167 -14.86 18.24 2.01
N LYS A 168 -15.26 17.21 2.75
CA LYS A 168 -16.07 16.08 2.25
C LYS A 168 -15.45 15.47 0.99
N LEU A 169 -14.18 15.06 1.05
CA LEU A 169 -13.44 14.53 -0.10
C LEU A 169 -13.82 13.06 -0.36
N ASP A 170 -15.03 12.82 -0.83
CA ASP A 170 -15.65 11.51 -1.03
C ASP A 170 -15.02 10.65 -2.15
N LYS A 171 -14.12 11.22 -2.95
CA LYS A 171 -13.29 10.47 -3.92
C LYS A 171 -11.93 10.05 -3.32
N VAL A 172 -11.75 10.16 -2.00
CA VAL A 172 -10.59 9.63 -1.29
C VAL A 172 -10.95 8.32 -0.62
N ILE A 173 -10.20 7.27 -0.93
CA ILE A 173 -10.24 5.98 -0.23
C ILE A 173 -8.85 5.70 0.33
N ALA A 174 -8.71 5.85 1.63
CA ALA A 174 -7.46 5.64 2.36
C ALA A 174 -7.43 4.26 3.02
N PHE A 175 -6.23 3.71 3.14
CA PHE A 175 -5.97 2.45 3.82
C PHE A 175 -4.95 2.67 4.92
N GLU A 176 -5.26 2.25 6.13
CA GLU A 176 -4.31 2.18 7.23
C GLU A 176 -3.83 0.73 7.40
N ASP A 177 -2.55 0.50 7.16
CA ASP A 177 -1.89 -0.80 7.36
C ASP A 177 -1.59 -1.00 8.83
N LEU A 178 -2.59 -1.51 9.57
CA LEU A 178 -2.49 -1.82 11.00
C LEU A 178 -1.81 -3.18 11.16
N ASN A 179 -0.49 -3.19 10.96
CA ASN A 179 0.31 -4.42 10.99
C ASN A 179 0.92 -4.72 12.38
N GLY A 180 0.67 -3.88 13.37
CA GLY A 180 1.06 -4.05 14.75
C GLY A 180 2.54 -3.80 15.04
N GLN A 181 3.32 -3.28 14.07
CA GLN A 181 4.74 -3.05 14.24
C GLN A 181 5.19 -1.76 13.54
N GLN A 182 5.91 -0.92 14.23
CA GLN A 182 6.61 0.24 13.71
C GLN A 182 8.13 0.08 13.83
N LEU A 183 8.90 1.08 13.43
CA LEU A 183 10.38 1.00 13.46
C LEU A 183 10.91 0.67 14.86
N ASP A 184 10.35 1.30 15.89
CA ASP A 184 10.81 1.22 17.28
C ASP A 184 10.32 -0.05 18.00
N GLY A 185 9.40 -0.81 17.43
CA GLY A 185 8.91 -2.04 18.04
C GLY A 185 7.46 -2.38 17.72
N TYR A 186 6.83 -3.12 18.62
CA TYR A 186 5.39 -3.40 18.48
C TYR A 186 4.57 -2.15 18.81
N THR A 187 3.62 -1.81 17.97
CA THR A 187 2.74 -0.64 18.14
C THR A 187 2.05 -0.66 19.51
N LYS A 188 1.61 -1.84 19.95
CA LYS A 188 0.99 -2.02 21.28
C LYS A 188 1.86 -1.64 22.48
N ASP A 189 3.18 -1.66 22.33
CA ASP A 189 4.14 -1.33 23.41
C ASP A 189 4.49 0.17 23.41
N ILE A 190 4.16 0.89 22.34
CA ILE A 190 4.50 2.32 22.14
C ILE A 190 3.24 3.16 22.31
N ILE A 191 2.26 2.98 21.43
CA ILE A 191 0.91 3.55 21.55
C ILE A 191 -0.07 2.40 21.34
N PRO A 192 -0.64 1.82 22.43
CA PRO A 192 -1.58 0.72 22.31
C PRO A 192 -2.80 1.13 21.48
N GLU A 193 -2.95 0.52 20.33
CA GLU A 193 -4.04 0.78 19.39
C GLU A 193 -4.75 -0.52 19.03
N GLU A 194 -6.04 -0.56 19.32
CA GLU A 194 -6.92 -1.58 18.81
C GLU A 194 -7.67 -1.03 17.59
N ALA A 195 -7.98 -1.89 16.63
CA ALA A 195 -8.62 -1.50 15.37
C ALA A 195 -9.90 -0.68 15.57
N GLU A 196 -10.68 -0.99 16.63
CA GLU A 196 -11.90 -0.24 16.96
C GLU A 196 -11.59 1.18 17.47
N SER A 197 -10.48 1.37 18.19
CA SER A 197 -10.06 2.69 18.66
C SER A 197 -9.56 3.54 17.48
N VAL A 198 -8.82 2.91 16.54
CA VAL A 198 -8.39 3.54 15.29
C VAL A 198 -9.60 3.96 14.47
N ARG A 199 -10.59 3.07 14.28
CA ARG A 199 -11.84 3.36 13.57
C ARG A 199 -12.55 4.61 14.15
N LYS A 200 -12.77 4.66 15.45
CA LYS A 200 -13.43 5.78 16.14
C LYS A 200 -12.65 7.09 15.98
N ARG A 201 -11.33 7.02 15.97
CA ARG A 201 -10.49 8.20 15.77
C ARG A 201 -10.72 8.81 14.39
N TRP A 202 -10.71 8.00 13.31
CA TRP A 202 -11.02 8.48 11.97
C TRP A 202 -12.44 9.02 11.84
N GLU A 203 -13.42 8.35 12.44
CA GLU A 203 -14.82 8.81 12.44
C GLU A 203 -14.98 10.18 13.12
N SER A 204 -14.18 10.46 14.17
CA SER A 204 -14.21 11.77 14.85
C SER A 204 -13.77 12.94 13.96
N PHE A 205 -12.98 12.66 12.91
CA PHE A 205 -12.61 13.63 11.87
C PHE A 205 -13.58 13.65 10.68
N GLY A 206 -14.73 12.97 10.78
CA GLY A 206 -15.77 13.01 9.74
C GLY A 206 -15.57 11.98 8.61
N TRP A 207 -14.69 11.00 8.78
CA TRP A 207 -14.48 9.91 7.84
C TRP A 207 -15.52 8.79 8.01
N ASP A 208 -15.88 8.14 6.91
CA ASP A 208 -16.54 6.85 6.94
C ASP A 208 -15.46 5.76 7.07
N THR A 209 -15.57 4.89 8.08
CA THR A 209 -14.46 4.00 8.43
C THR A 209 -14.92 2.56 8.59
N THR A 210 -14.20 1.66 7.93
CA THR A 210 -14.44 0.21 7.99
C THR A 210 -13.17 -0.51 8.43
N VAL A 211 -13.30 -1.56 9.26
CA VAL A 211 -12.19 -2.45 9.66
C VAL A 211 -12.34 -3.77 8.95
N VAL A 212 -11.27 -4.26 8.32
CA VAL A 212 -11.24 -5.53 7.59
C VAL A 212 -9.97 -6.33 7.86
N ASP A 213 -10.00 -7.63 7.59
CA ASP A 213 -8.77 -8.40 7.38
C ASP A 213 -8.11 -7.94 6.07
N GLY A 214 -6.92 -7.34 6.17
CA GLY A 214 -6.18 -6.81 5.03
C GLY A 214 -5.55 -7.89 4.13
N HIS A 215 -5.68 -9.16 4.50
CA HIS A 215 -5.27 -10.31 3.69
C HIS A 215 -6.45 -11.04 3.04
N ASP A 216 -7.68 -10.63 3.33
CA ASP A 216 -8.88 -11.12 2.64
C ASP A 216 -9.25 -10.17 1.48
N VAL A 217 -8.90 -10.58 0.26
CA VAL A 217 -9.16 -9.77 -0.95
C VAL A 217 -10.65 -9.53 -1.19
N GLU A 218 -11.53 -10.41 -0.70
CA GLU A 218 -12.98 -10.24 -0.83
C GLU A 218 -13.53 -9.23 0.19
N ALA A 219 -13.01 -9.25 1.41
CA ALA A 219 -13.33 -8.23 2.41
C ALA A 219 -12.87 -6.84 1.96
N LEU A 220 -11.64 -6.74 1.41
CA LEU A 220 -11.10 -5.51 0.82
C LEU A 220 -11.96 -5.03 -0.36
N ASP A 221 -12.34 -5.93 -1.28
CA ASP A 221 -13.21 -5.63 -2.41
C ASP A 221 -14.54 -5.02 -1.96
N ASN A 222 -15.21 -5.68 -1.03
CA ASN A 222 -16.49 -5.23 -0.49
C ASN A 222 -16.37 -3.86 0.20
N ALA A 223 -15.30 -3.63 0.96
CA ALA A 223 -15.05 -2.35 1.61
C ALA A 223 -14.86 -1.21 0.61
N ILE A 224 -14.07 -1.43 -0.46
CA ILE A 224 -13.87 -0.45 -1.54
C ILE A 224 -15.19 -0.17 -2.28
N GLU A 225 -15.96 -1.21 -2.63
CA GLU A 225 -17.25 -1.03 -3.31
C GLU A 225 -18.29 -0.28 -2.45
N ASN A 226 -18.27 -0.47 -1.14
CA ASN A 226 -19.11 0.28 -0.23
C ASN A 226 -18.64 1.74 -0.11
N ALA A 227 -17.32 1.96 0.01
CA ALA A 227 -16.74 3.30 0.02
C ALA A 227 -17.15 4.10 -1.23
N LYS A 228 -17.08 3.49 -2.42
CA LYS A 228 -17.48 4.14 -3.68
C LYS A 228 -18.96 4.54 -3.76
N LYS A 229 -19.83 3.95 -2.94
CA LYS A 229 -21.28 4.25 -2.90
C LYS A 229 -21.64 5.33 -1.89
N THR A 230 -20.77 5.62 -0.95
CA THR A 230 -21.01 6.61 0.10
C THR A 230 -20.55 7.99 -0.38
N GLU A 231 -21.43 8.99 -0.32
CA GLU A 231 -21.17 10.34 -0.76
C GLU A 231 -20.91 11.28 0.44
N GLY A 232 -20.17 12.34 0.19
CA GLY A 232 -19.97 13.43 1.13
C GLY A 232 -19.04 13.14 2.31
N LYS A 233 -18.30 12.03 2.30
CA LYS A 233 -17.27 11.71 3.30
C LYS A 233 -16.07 11.05 2.64
N PRO A 234 -14.83 11.36 3.06
CA PRO A 234 -13.68 10.51 2.75
C PRO A 234 -13.80 9.17 3.45
N HIS A 235 -13.12 8.14 2.93
CA HIS A 235 -13.21 6.77 3.43
C HIS A 235 -11.86 6.29 3.95
N MET A 236 -11.89 5.65 5.13
CA MET A 236 -10.74 4.95 5.70
C MET A 236 -11.06 3.46 5.85
N ILE A 237 -10.24 2.63 5.26
CA ILE A 237 -10.27 1.18 5.44
C ILE A 237 -9.09 0.80 6.32
N VAL A 238 -9.36 0.49 7.59
CA VAL A 238 -8.36 0.00 8.55
C VAL A 238 -8.15 -1.48 8.28
N MET A 239 -6.97 -1.83 7.82
CA MET A 239 -6.59 -3.19 7.44
C MET A 239 -5.80 -3.84 8.57
N ILE A 240 -6.35 -4.87 9.20
CA ILE A 240 -5.59 -5.72 10.12
C ILE A 240 -4.70 -6.61 9.26
N THR A 241 -3.39 -6.41 9.35
CA THR A 241 -2.40 -7.12 8.52
C THR A 241 -1.28 -7.72 9.37
N GLN A 242 -0.41 -8.47 8.70
CA GLN A 242 0.81 -9.00 9.29
C GLN A 242 2.03 -8.41 8.58
N LYS A 243 2.89 -7.74 9.32
CA LYS A 243 4.17 -7.24 8.79
C LYS A 243 5.04 -8.40 8.31
N SER A 244 5.69 -8.23 7.15
CA SER A 244 6.45 -9.30 6.45
C SER A 244 5.63 -10.50 5.98
N ARG A 245 4.32 -10.40 5.84
CA ARG A 245 3.42 -11.50 5.41
C ARG A 245 3.95 -12.22 4.16
N GLY A 246 4.24 -13.51 4.30
CA GLY A 246 4.75 -14.37 3.23
C GLY A 246 6.29 -14.41 3.12
N TYR A 247 7.02 -13.61 3.91
CA TYR A 247 8.46 -13.75 4.06
C TYR A 247 8.79 -14.43 5.39
N VAL A 248 8.91 -15.74 5.38
CA VAL A 248 9.03 -16.61 6.58
C VAL A 248 10.15 -16.20 7.54
N PHE A 249 11.22 -15.59 7.04
CA PHE A 249 12.34 -15.12 7.88
C PHE A 249 12.07 -13.75 8.53
N GLY A 250 10.99 -13.07 8.15
CA GLY A 250 10.59 -11.78 8.68
C GLY A 250 9.28 -11.81 9.47
N GLU A 251 8.43 -12.82 9.25
CA GLU A 251 7.17 -12.98 9.98
C GLU A 251 7.43 -13.12 11.49
N GLY A 252 6.79 -12.27 12.31
CA GLY A 252 6.94 -12.29 13.77
C GLY A 252 8.28 -11.76 14.32
N VAL A 253 9.19 -11.33 13.45
CA VAL A 253 10.50 -10.74 13.86
C VAL A 253 10.29 -9.27 14.18
N LYS A 254 10.72 -8.81 15.37
CA LYS A 254 10.56 -7.41 15.80
C LYS A 254 11.30 -6.45 14.88
N ALA A 255 12.52 -6.79 14.42
CA ALA A 255 13.37 -5.94 13.59
C ALA A 255 13.19 -6.19 12.08
N ASN A 256 11.94 -6.36 11.63
CA ASN A 256 11.63 -6.67 10.23
C ASN A 256 11.25 -5.46 9.37
N HIS A 257 11.40 -4.23 9.87
CA HIS A 257 11.11 -3.03 9.11
C HIS A 257 11.99 -2.93 7.85
N SER A 258 13.29 -3.06 8.04
CA SER A 258 14.28 -3.24 6.97
C SER A 258 15.28 -4.29 7.43
N MET A 259 15.57 -5.28 6.59
CA MET A 259 16.44 -6.38 6.99
C MET A 259 17.25 -6.93 5.82
N PRO A 260 18.37 -7.63 6.11
CA PRO A 260 19.09 -8.38 5.09
C PRO A 260 18.22 -9.48 4.48
N VAL A 261 18.31 -9.63 3.16
CA VAL A 261 17.65 -10.71 2.41
C VAL A 261 18.68 -11.32 1.48
N LYS A 262 19.15 -12.50 1.80
CA LYS A 262 20.11 -13.23 0.96
C LYS A 262 19.39 -13.95 -0.18
N PRO A 263 20.03 -14.16 -1.35
CA PRO A 263 19.43 -14.86 -2.48
C PRO A 263 18.86 -16.25 -2.11
N GLU A 264 19.59 -17.03 -1.28
CA GLU A 264 19.17 -18.36 -0.85
C GLU A 264 17.92 -18.30 0.02
N GLN A 265 17.86 -17.31 0.93
CA GLN A 265 16.68 -17.05 1.77
C GLN A 265 15.47 -16.61 0.93
N ALA A 266 15.71 -15.83 -0.12
CA ALA A 266 14.65 -15.40 -1.02
C ALA A 266 13.99 -16.60 -1.72
N GLU A 267 14.77 -17.48 -2.30
CA GLU A 267 14.23 -18.67 -2.99
C GLU A 267 13.58 -19.67 -2.03
N GLU A 268 14.09 -19.81 -0.81
CA GLU A 268 13.45 -20.61 0.22
C GLU A 268 12.11 -20.02 0.67
N ALA A 269 12.07 -18.71 0.94
CA ALA A 269 10.84 -18.02 1.33
C ALA A 269 9.76 -18.14 0.25
N ILE A 270 10.13 -18.02 -1.03
CA ILE A 270 9.19 -18.17 -2.15
C ILE A 270 8.65 -19.59 -2.24
N ARG A 271 9.49 -20.62 -2.05
CA ARG A 271 9.01 -22.02 -2.00
C ARG A 271 8.03 -22.27 -0.85
N VAL A 272 8.31 -21.70 0.34
CA VAL A 272 7.38 -21.78 1.48
C VAL A 272 6.07 -21.06 1.16
N LEU A 273 6.16 -19.85 0.56
CA LEU A 273 5.01 -19.08 0.18
C LEU A 273 4.14 -19.81 -0.86
N GLU A 274 4.77 -20.47 -1.85
CA GLU A 274 4.08 -21.29 -2.84
C GLU A 274 3.36 -22.47 -2.20
N GLY A 275 3.98 -23.14 -1.25
CA GLY A 275 3.34 -24.24 -0.50
C GLY A 275 2.15 -23.80 0.35
N ARG A 276 2.01 -22.51 0.64
CA ARG A 276 0.87 -21.93 1.37
C ARG A 276 -0.29 -21.49 0.45
N ARG A 277 -0.14 -21.58 -0.88
CA ARG A 277 -1.14 -21.22 -1.89
C ARG A 277 -2.29 -22.22 -1.94
N GLY A 278 -3.06 -22.40 -1.04
CA GLY A 278 -4.19 -23.35 -1.08
C GLY A 278 -4.69 -23.71 0.30
N ASN A 279 -4.03 -23.13 1.28
CA ASN A 279 -4.43 -23.14 2.67
C ASN A 279 -4.85 -21.69 3.04
#